data_d4fed31f672d2cfb328e3f94f6bdccf7
#
_entry.id   d4fed31f672d2cfb328e3f94f6bdccf7
#
_cell.length_a   1.000
_cell.length_b   1.000
_cell.length_c   1.000
_cell.angle_alpha   90.00
_cell.angle_beta   90.00
_cell.angle_gamma   90.00
#
_symmetry.space_group_name_H-M   'P 1'
#
loop_
_entity.id
_entity.type
_entity.pdbx_description
1 polymer ?
#
loop_
_entity_poly.entity_id
_entity_poly.type
_entity_poly.pdbx_seq_one_letter_code
_entity_poly.pdbx_strand_id
1 'polypeptide(L)'
;MSDFTNIENIISDARNGKMYILVDSEDRENEGDLIIPASLCKPEHINFMATYGRGLICLSISETRAEELKLPLMNPDNWKKKTTAFTVSIESSTNISTGISAFDRAETVKAAINPNFKPGDIVSPGHVFPLIAWDGGVLTRAGHTAVSYTHLRAHETKA
;
A
#
# COMPACT_ATOMS: atom_id res chain seq x y z
N MET A 1 13.87 -19.91 -19.92
CA MET A 1 13.92 -19.71 -18.45
C MET A 1 12.78 -18.77 -18.13
N SER A 2 11.95 -19.04 -17.11
CA SER A 2 10.91 -18.08 -16.74
C SER A 2 11.62 -16.86 -16.13
N ASP A 3 11.30 -15.67 -16.61
CA ASP A 3 11.83 -14.39 -16.09
C ASP A 3 11.27 -14.05 -14.70
N PHE A 4 10.43 -14.94 -14.15
CA PHE A 4 9.77 -14.76 -12.86
C PHE A 4 10.45 -15.57 -11.76
N THR A 5 10.58 -14.94 -10.61
CA THR A 5 11.15 -15.58 -9.42
C THR A 5 10.11 -16.42 -8.68
N ASN A 6 10.57 -17.41 -7.91
CA ASN A 6 9.71 -18.24 -7.08
C ASN A 6 9.08 -17.40 -5.94
N ILE A 7 7.82 -17.69 -5.59
CA ILE A 7 7.04 -16.96 -4.59
C ILE A 7 7.69 -17.01 -3.19
N GLU A 8 8.32 -18.13 -2.82
CA GLU A 8 9.02 -18.27 -1.53
C GLU A 8 10.18 -17.28 -1.40
N ASN A 9 10.90 -17.04 -2.51
CA ASN A 9 11.98 -16.05 -2.56
C ASN A 9 11.43 -14.63 -2.40
N ILE A 10 10.30 -14.30 -3.05
CA ILE A 10 9.64 -13.00 -2.90
C ILE A 10 9.19 -12.77 -1.46
N ILE A 11 8.57 -13.78 -0.82
CA ILE A 11 8.17 -13.69 0.59
C ILE A 11 9.39 -13.47 1.49
N SER A 12 10.49 -14.20 1.25
CA SER A 12 11.74 -14.02 1.98
C SER A 12 12.33 -12.63 1.81
N ASP A 13 12.36 -12.12 0.58
CA ASP A 13 12.86 -10.77 0.28
C ASP A 13 11.98 -9.69 0.94
N ALA A 14 10.67 -9.82 0.85
CA ALA A 14 9.73 -8.90 1.51
C ALA A 14 9.95 -8.85 3.03
N ARG A 15 10.09 -10.01 3.69
CA ARG A 15 10.40 -10.08 5.14
C ARG A 15 11.72 -9.42 5.52
N ASN A 16 12.68 -9.43 4.62
CA ASN A 16 13.99 -8.80 4.79
C ASN A 16 14.00 -7.31 4.35
N GLY A 17 12.84 -6.73 4.05
CA GLY A 17 12.72 -5.32 3.67
C GLY A 17 13.25 -5.00 2.27
N LYS A 18 13.31 -5.99 1.39
CA LYS A 18 13.63 -5.77 -0.03
C LYS A 18 12.36 -5.47 -0.81
N MET A 19 12.43 -4.48 -1.68
CA MET A 19 11.39 -4.24 -2.68
C MET A 19 11.37 -5.36 -3.73
N TYR A 20 10.17 -5.63 -4.24
CA TYR A 20 9.94 -6.53 -5.35
C TYR A 20 8.96 -5.91 -6.36
N ILE A 21 8.92 -6.46 -7.55
CA ILE A 21 7.96 -6.07 -8.59
C ILE A 21 6.90 -7.15 -8.67
N LEU A 22 5.65 -6.74 -8.52
CA LEU A 22 4.48 -7.56 -8.80
C LEU A 22 3.93 -7.19 -10.16
N VAL A 23 3.79 -8.17 -11.05
CA VAL A 23 3.23 -7.98 -12.39
C VAL A 23 1.98 -8.80 -12.56
N ASP A 24 1.06 -8.34 -13.38
CA ASP A 24 -0.09 -9.11 -13.82
C ASP A 24 0.04 -9.55 -15.28
N SER A 25 -0.96 -10.29 -15.78
CA SER A 25 -0.94 -10.79 -17.15
C SER A 25 -1.17 -9.67 -18.17
N GLU A 26 -0.64 -9.87 -19.38
CA GLU A 26 -0.85 -8.97 -20.53
C GLU A 26 -2.34 -8.80 -20.87
N ASP A 27 -3.15 -9.84 -20.60
CA ASP A 27 -4.60 -9.82 -20.85
C ASP A 27 -5.40 -9.05 -19.80
N ARG A 28 -4.76 -8.57 -18.71
CA ARG A 28 -5.42 -7.84 -17.64
C ARG A 28 -5.09 -6.34 -17.72
N GLU A 29 -4.18 -5.85 -16.91
CA GLU A 29 -3.75 -4.44 -16.87
C GLU A 29 -2.37 -4.27 -17.51
N ASN A 30 -1.60 -5.35 -17.59
CA ASN A 30 -0.22 -5.37 -18.09
C ASN A 30 0.65 -4.30 -17.39
N GLU A 31 0.51 -4.24 -16.08
CA GLU A 31 1.20 -3.28 -15.22
C GLU A 31 2.14 -3.99 -14.25
N GLY A 32 3.13 -3.25 -13.76
CA GLY A 32 4.04 -3.70 -12.73
C GLY A 32 4.10 -2.70 -11.59
N ASP A 33 3.87 -3.17 -10.36
CA ASP A 33 3.95 -2.36 -9.15
C ASP A 33 5.24 -2.65 -8.37
N LEU A 34 5.93 -1.59 -7.94
CA LEU A 34 7.00 -1.67 -6.94
C LEU A 34 6.37 -1.80 -5.55
N ILE A 35 6.71 -2.87 -4.83
CA ILE A 35 6.09 -3.18 -3.54
C ILE A 35 7.14 -3.33 -2.45
N ILE A 36 6.82 -2.80 -1.27
CA ILE A 36 7.55 -2.94 -0.01
C ILE A 36 6.53 -3.10 1.13
N PRO A 37 6.76 -3.97 2.13
CA PRO A 37 5.94 -3.99 3.33
C PRO A 37 5.93 -2.63 4.03
N ALA A 38 4.75 -2.11 4.37
CA ALA A 38 4.61 -0.78 4.95
C ALA A 38 5.38 -0.62 6.27
N SER A 39 5.46 -1.69 7.09
CA SER A 39 6.24 -1.74 8.34
C SER A 39 7.75 -1.57 8.14
N LEU A 40 8.25 -1.88 6.94
CA LEU A 40 9.67 -1.79 6.56
C LEU A 40 9.94 -0.66 5.58
N CYS A 41 8.92 0.15 5.27
CA CYS A 41 9.03 1.28 4.37
C CYS A 41 9.86 2.40 4.98
N LYS A 42 10.87 2.87 4.24
CA LYS A 42 11.79 3.94 4.61
C LYS A 42 11.83 5.01 3.53
N PRO A 43 12.36 6.21 3.82
CA PRO A 43 12.48 7.28 2.81
C PRO A 43 13.19 6.86 1.53
N GLU A 44 14.24 6.04 1.61
CA GLU A 44 14.95 5.55 0.42
C GLU A 44 14.07 4.71 -0.51
N HIS A 45 13.11 3.93 0.05
CA HIS A 45 12.15 3.15 -0.75
C HIS A 45 11.17 4.07 -1.47
N ILE A 46 10.61 5.05 -0.77
CA ILE A 46 9.72 6.05 -1.39
C ILE A 46 10.45 6.84 -2.49
N ASN A 47 11.70 7.24 -2.22
CA ASN A 47 12.51 7.94 -3.22
C ASN A 47 12.77 7.08 -4.45
N PHE A 48 13.06 5.79 -4.26
CA PHE A 48 13.26 4.84 -5.37
C PHE A 48 11.98 4.70 -6.19
N MET A 49 10.83 4.48 -5.53
CA MET A 49 9.51 4.37 -6.19
C MET A 49 9.19 5.62 -7.02
N ALA A 50 9.40 6.82 -6.45
CA ALA A 50 9.13 8.07 -7.12
C ALA A 50 10.06 8.31 -8.32
N THR A 51 11.34 7.95 -8.20
CA THR A 51 12.36 8.19 -9.23
C THR A 51 12.22 7.21 -10.40
N TYR A 52 12.05 5.94 -10.13
CA TYR A 52 12.11 4.87 -11.13
C TYR A 52 10.73 4.33 -11.50
N GLY A 53 9.82 4.16 -10.54
CA GLY A 53 8.44 3.74 -10.79
C GLY A 53 7.58 4.83 -11.40
N ARG A 54 7.83 6.09 -11.03
CA ARG A 54 7.15 7.30 -11.56
C ARG A 54 5.63 7.28 -11.43
N GLY A 55 5.11 6.31 -10.70
CA GLY A 55 3.69 6.13 -10.44
C GLY A 55 3.24 6.80 -9.15
N LEU A 56 1.98 6.57 -8.81
CA LEU A 56 1.38 7.06 -7.58
C LEU A 56 1.87 6.24 -6.38
N ILE A 57 2.21 6.91 -5.28
CA ILE A 57 2.56 6.24 -4.03
C ILE A 57 1.28 5.88 -3.28
N CYS A 58 0.98 4.60 -3.25
CA CYS A 58 -0.22 4.03 -2.64
C CYS A 58 0.10 3.24 -1.38
N LEU A 59 -0.90 3.11 -0.49
CA LEU A 59 -0.83 2.30 0.73
C LEU A 59 -2.01 1.34 0.78
N SER A 60 -1.76 0.03 0.62
CA SER A 60 -2.81 -0.99 0.76
C SER A 60 -3.18 -1.18 2.23
N ILE A 61 -4.46 -0.98 2.58
CA ILE A 61 -5.00 -1.13 3.93
C ILE A 61 -6.26 -2.01 3.93
N SER A 62 -6.62 -2.56 5.10
CA SER A 62 -7.90 -3.24 5.26
C SER A 62 -9.07 -2.25 5.33
N GLU A 63 -10.29 -2.75 5.09
CA GLU A 63 -11.52 -1.99 5.33
C GLU A 63 -11.58 -1.51 6.79
N THR A 64 -11.34 -2.41 7.75
CA THR A 64 -11.26 -2.07 9.17
C THR A 64 -10.30 -0.93 9.44
N ARG A 65 -9.10 -0.96 8.80
CA ARG A 65 -8.12 0.12 9.00
C ARG A 65 -8.59 1.44 8.40
N ALA A 66 -9.23 1.41 7.24
CA ALA A 66 -9.82 2.61 6.64
C ALA A 66 -10.91 3.23 7.54
N GLU A 67 -11.75 2.39 8.17
CA GLU A 67 -12.76 2.83 9.13
C GLU A 67 -12.14 3.45 10.39
N GLU A 68 -11.14 2.81 11.00
CA GLU A 68 -10.39 3.33 12.15
C GLU A 68 -9.80 4.72 11.85
N LEU A 69 -9.21 4.88 10.66
CA LEU A 69 -8.63 6.13 10.18
C LEU A 69 -9.68 7.13 9.69
N LYS A 70 -10.97 6.73 9.63
CA LYS A 70 -12.10 7.54 9.11
C LYS A 70 -11.87 8.04 7.68
N LEU A 71 -11.36 7.20 6.81
CA LEU A 71 -11.04 7.53 5.43
C LEU A 71 -12.20 7.19 4.49
N PRO A 72 -12.96 8.18 4.00
CA PRO A 72 -14.00 7.93 3.02
C PRO A 72 -13.39 7.55 1.66
N LEU A 73 -14.13 6.76 0.89
CA LEU A 73 -13.80 6.51 -0.51
C LEU A 73 -13.85 7.81 -1.33
N MET A 74 -12.88 7.98 -2.19
CA MET A 74 -12.83 9.07 -3.17
C MET A 74 -14.03 9.01 -4.14
N ASN A 75 -14.43 7.78 -4.51
CA ASN A 75 -15.64 7.50 -5.27
C ASN A 75 -16.36 6.27 -4.66
N PRO A 76 -17.50 6.46 -3.96
CA PRO A 76 -18.27 5.35 -3.38
C PRO A 76 -18.78 4.32 -4.38
N ASP A 77 -18.97 4.69 -5.65
CA ASP A 77 -19.42 3.76 -6.68
C ASP A 77 -18.36 2.72 -7.07
N ASN A 78 -17.09 3.01 -6.82
CA ASN A 78 -16.01 2.05 -7.03
C ASN A 78 -16.17 0.81 -6.15
N TRP A 79 -16.72 0.97 -4.94
CA TRP A 79 -17.01 -0.13 -4.04
C TRP A 79 -18.06 -1.08 -4.63
N LYS A 80 -19.13 -0.54 -5.17
CA LYS A 80 -20.20 -1.33 -5.78
C LYS A 80 -19.74 -2.09 -7.02
N LYS A 81 -18.86 -1.49 -7.81
CA LYS A 81 -18.33 -2.05 -9.06
C LYS A 81 -17.11 -2.96 -8.85
N LYS A 82 -16.63 -3.13 -7.61
CA LYS A 82 -15.40 -3.86 -7.28
C LYS A 82 -14.16 -3.38 -8.09
N THR A 83 -14.10 -2.09 -8.38
CA THR A 83 -12.93 -1.46 -8.98
C THR A 83 -11.93 -1.03 -7.91
N THR A 84 -10.85 -0.35 -8.26
CA THR A 84 -9.83 0.11 -7.30
C THR A 84 -10.44 1.09 -6.30
N ALA A 85 -10.40 0.72 -5.03
CA ALA A 85 -11.06 1.44 -3.94
C ALA A 85 -10.13 2.49 -3.31
N PHE A 86 -9.88 3.58 -4.03
CA PHE A 86 -9.15 4.73 -3.49
C PHE A 86 -9.94 5.41 -2.39
N THR A 87 -9.28 5.67 -1.27
CA THR A 87 -9.76 6.64 -0.28
C THR A 87 -9.25 8.03 -0.60
N VAL A 88 -9.70 9.03 0.16
CA VAL A 88 -9.04 10.35 0.16
C VAL A 88 -7.56 10.20 0.47
N SER A 89 -6.72 11.04 -0.12
CA SER A 89 -5.29 11.07 0.15
C SER A 89 -5.00 11.56 1.56
N ILE A 90 -3.87 11.14 2.13
CA ILE A 90 -3.52 11.37 3.52
C ILE A 90 -2.13 11.95 3.71
N GLU A 91 -1.95 12.58 4.88
CA GLU A 91 -0.66 12.97 5.45
C GLU A 91 -0.61 12.69 6.94
N SER A 92 0.59 12.49 7.49
CA SER A 92 0.81 12.58 8.93
C SER A 92 0.56 14.02 9.39
N SER A 93 -0.07 14.20 10.55
CA SER A 93 -0.25 15.54 11.14
C SER A 93 1.00 16.06 11.83
N THR A 94 2.01 15.21 12.04
CA THR A 94 3.23 15.52 12.77
C THR A 94 4.47 14.97 12.06
N ASN A 95 5.64 15.51 12.40
CA ASN A 95 6.95 15.07 11.90
C ASN A 95 7.12 15.15 10.37
N ILE A 96 6.37 16.02 9.72
CA ILE A 96 6.48 16.28 8.29
C ILE A 96 6.69 17.78 8.02
N SER A 97 7.15 18.11 6.82
CA SER A 97 7.26 19.49 6.32
C SER A 97 6.08 19.82 5.38
N THR A 98 6.28 19.64 4.08
CA THR A 98 5.24 19.90 3.06
C THR A 98 4.44 18.64 2.67
N GLY A 99 4.76 17.48 3.23
CA GLY A 99 4.09 16.19 2.96
C GLY A 99 4.60 15.44 1.73
N ILE A 100 5.19 16.13 0.75
CA ILE A 100 5.56 15.55 -0.55
C ILE A 100 6.92 14.85 -0.54
N SER A 101 7.83 15.18 0.37
CA SER A 101 9.16 14.58 0.38
C SER A 101 9.10 13.07 0.60
N ALA A 102 10.15 12.34 0.21
CA ALA A 102 10.23 10.91 0.48
C ALA A 102 10.20 10.61 1.98
N PHE A 103 10.80 11.48 2.80
CA PHE A 103 10.76 11.39 4.25
C PHE A 103 9.33 11.59 4.77
N ASP A 104 8.63 12.65 4.36
CA ASP A 104 7.28 12.97 4.82
C ASP A 104 6.29 11.87 4.47
N ARG A 105 6.39 11.29 3.25
CA ARG A 105 5.54 10.18 2.83
C ARG A 105 5.83 8.89 3.60
N ALA A 106 7.10 8.61 3.91
CA ALA A 106 7.45 7.47 4.76
C ALA A 106 6.90 7.63 6.18
N GLU A 107 6.98 8.84 6.78
CA GLU A 107 6.37 9.15 8.08
C GLU A 107 4.84 9.02 8.01
N THR A 108 4.22 9.43 6.91
CA THR A 108 2.77 9.25 6.69
C THR A 108 2.38 7.77 6.67
N VAL A 109 3.13 6.93 5.93
CA VAL A 109 2.91 5.47 5.93
C VAL A 109 3.02 4.91 7.35
N LYS A 110 4.10 5.27 8.07
CA LYS A 110 4.34 4.82 9.44
C LYS A 110 3.21 5.24 10.40
N ALA A 111 2.72 6.48 10.31
CA ALA A 111 1.59 6.95 11.10
C ALA A 111 0.30 6.19 10.77
N ALA A 112 0.03 5.95 9.47
CA ALA A 112 -1.16 5.26 9.02
C ALA A 112 -1.23 3.79 9.43
N ILE A 113 -0.10 3.10 9.62
CA ILE A 113 -0.05 1.70 10.07
C ILE A 113 0.13 1.55 11.58
N ASN A 114 0.31 2.63 12.34
CA ASN A 114 0.54 2.59 13.78
C ASN A 114 -0.65 1.96 14.51
N PRO A 115 -0.49 0.84 15.23
CA PRO A 115 -1.58 0.20 15.96
C PRO A 115 -2.12 1.08 17.10
N ASN A 116 -1.29 2.02 17.62
CA ASN A 116 -1.68 2.96 18.67
C ASN A 116 -2.13 4.32 18.09
N PHE A 117 -2.67 4.31 16.87
CA PHE A 117 -3.21 5.48 16.19
C PHE A 117 -4.19 6.25 17.08
N LYS A 118 -4.10 7.58 17.03
CA LYS A 118 -5.05 8.48 17.67
C LYS A 118 -5.79 9.31 16.62
N PRO A 119 -7.05 9.67 16.87
CA PRO A 119 -7.76 10.62 16.01
C PRO A 119 -6.93 11.91 15.85
N GLY A 120 -6.67 12.30 14.60
CA GLY A 120 -5.86 13.46 14.27
C GLY A 120 -4.38 13.18 13.96
N ASP A 121 -3.88 11.94 14.11
CA ASP A 121 -2.53 11.57 13.67
C ASP A 121 -2.39 11.61 12.13
N ILE A 122 -3.52 11.45 11.44
CA ILE A 122 -3.62 11.52 9.97
C ILE A 122 -4.58 12.64 9.60
N VAL A 123 -4.21 13.41 8.60
CA VAL A 123 -5.01 14.48 7.99
C VAL A 123 -5.19 14.24 6.50
N SER A 124 -6.18 14.90 5.91
CA SER A 124 -6.50 14.85 4.48
C SER A 124 -6.81 16.28 3.99
N PRO A 125 -6.45 16.63 2.75
CA PRO A 125 -5.75 15.84 1.75
C PRO A 125 -4.26 15.69 2.05
N GLY A 126 -3.58 14.79 1.29
CA GLY A 126 -2.14 14.57 1.42
C GLY A 126 -1.52 13.94 0.18
N HIS A 127 -0.32 13.36 0.34
CA HIS A 127 0.51 12.85 -0.77
C HIS A 127 0.72 11.32 -0.76
N VAL A 128 0.04 10.60 0.15
CA VAL A 128 -0.06 9.14 0.13
C VAL A 128 -1.51 8.75 -0.13
N PHE A 129 -1.73 7.75 -0.97
CA PHE A 129 -3.05 7.36 -1.46
C PHE A 129 -3.42 5.97 -0.95
N PRO A 130 -4.23 5.86 0.13
CA PRO A 130 -4.68 4.57 0.61
C PRO A 130 -5.63 3.89 -0.37
N LEU A 131 -5.44 2.57 -0.52
CA LEU A 131 -6.30 1.67 -1.29
C LEU A 131 -6.88 0.63 -0.34
N ILE A 132 -8.20 0.50 -0.31
CA ILE A 132 -8.85 -0.53 0.51
C ILE A 132 -8.74 -1.88 -0.22
N ALA A 133 -8.09 -2.85 0.42
CA ALA A 133 -8.08 -4.23 -0.03
C ALA A 133 -9.43 -4.88 0.33
N TRP A 134 -10.04 -5.57 -0.63
CA TRP A 134 -11.30 -6.27 -0.43
C TRP A 134 -11.15 -7.43 0.56
N ASP A 135 -12.12 -7.60 1.43
CA ASP A 135 -12.21 -8.79 2.29
C ASP A 135 -12.28 -10.06 1.43
N GLY A 136 -11.51 -11.08 1.84
CA GLY A 136 -11.28 -12.28 1.03
C GLY A 136 -10.13 -12.15 0.02
N GLY A 137 -9.51 -10.98 -0.08
CA GLY A 137 -8.28 -10.73 -0.84
C GLY A 137 -8.40 -11.13 -2.31
N VAL A 138 -7.43 -11.89 -2.81
CA VAL A 138 -7.35 -12.32 -4.22
C VAL A 138 -8.52 -13.21 -4.66
N LEU A 139 -9.18 -13.89 -3.72
CA LEU A 139 -10.36 -14.72 -4.02
C LEU A 139 -11.60 -13.86 -4.32
N THR A 140 -11.63 -12.63 -3.82
CA THR A 140 -12.73 -11.68 -4.07
C THR A 140 -12.44 -10.77 -5.25
N ARG A 141 -11.21 -10.28 -5.35
CA ARG A 141 -10.72 -9.45 -6.45
C ARG A 141 -9.27 -9.76 -6.74
N ALA A 142 -9.00 -10.40 -7.87
CA ALA A 142 -7.64 -10.61 -8.34
C ALA A 142 -7.03 -9.28 -8.78
N GLY A 143 -6.02 -8.79 -8.03
CA GLY A 143 -5.35 -7.53 -8.33
C GLY A 143 -4.21 -7.23 -7.38
N HIS A 144 -3.31 -6.31 -7.76
CA HIS A 144 -2.08 -5.99 -7.03
C HIS A 144 -2.36 -5.60 -5.57
N THR A 145 -3.38 -4.76 -5.30
CA THR A 145 -3.79 -4.38 -3.94
C THR A 145 -4.12 -5.58 -3.05
N ALA A 146 -4.88 -6.55 -3.59
CA ALA A 146 -5.28 -7.73 -2.85
C ALA A 146 -4.08 -8.67 -2.59
N VAL A 147 -3.23 -8.87 -3.59
CA VAL A 147 -2.00 -9.69 -3.45
C VAL A 147 -1.08 -9.07 -2.42
N SER A 148 -0.81 -7.77 -2.50
CA SER A 148 0.06 -7.05 -1.58
C SER A 148 -0.43 -7.16 -0.14
N TYR A 149 -1.73 -6.98 0.09
CA TYR A 149 -2.32 -7.06 1.42
C TYR A 149 -2.34 -8.49 1.96
N THR A 150 -2.84 -9.47 1.17
CA THR A 150 -3.10 -10.84 1.65
C THR A 150 -1.81 -11.59 1.90
N HIS A 151 -0.85 -11.56 0.98
CA HIS A 151 0.37 -12.35 1.09
C HIS A 151 1.34 -11.82 2.14
N LEU A 152 1.44 -10.51 2.31
CA LEU A 152 2.31 -9.93 3.33
C LEU A 152 1.74 -10.12 4.73
N ARG A 153 0.44 -9.85 4.94
CA ARG A 153 -0.20 -9.99 6.26
C ARG A 153 -0.33 -11.43 6.73
N ALA A 154 -0.60 -12.40 5.85
CA ALA A 154 -0.71 -13.81 6.23
C ALA A 154 0.58 -14.36 6.84
N HIS A 155 1.71 -13.69 6.65
CA HIS A 155 3.02 -14.06 7.18
C HIS A 155 3.48 -13.20 8.36
N GLU A 156 2.83 -12.05 8.62
CA GLU A 156 3.10 -11.21 9.81
C GLU A 156 2.44 -11.76 11.09
N THR A 157 1.39 -12.58 10.96
CA THR A 157 0.60 -13.09 12.10
C THR A 157 1.11 -14.39 12.72
N LYS A 158 2.29 -14.88 12.32
CA LYS A 158 2.98 -16.01 12.97
C LYS A 158 4.27 -15.51 13.65
N ALA A 159 4.11 -14.77 14.72
CA ALA A 159 5.13 -14.60 15.76
C ALA A 159 4.56 -15.14 17.07
#